data_c419bca1349550c732bc120a8f2c8786
#
_entry.id   c419bca1349550c732bc120a8f2c8786
#
_cell.length_a   1.000
_cell.length_b   1.000
_cell.length_c   1.000
_cell.angle_alpha   90.00
_cell.angle_beta   90.00
_cell.angle_gamma   90.00
#
_symmetry.space_group_name_H-M   'P 1'
#
loop_
_entity.id
_entity.type
_entity.pdbx_description
1 polymer ?
#
loop_
_entity_poly.entity_id
_entity_poly.type
_entity_poly.pdbx_seq_one_letter_code
_entity_poly.pdbx_strand_id
1 'polypeptide(L)'
;MYYHVIVETDDKNKKGDYERCYELNCENLDDIIELIVRPYSESKQIYVNGRYIDHNKIRTLKVKSSEKTLDALVDIAQRSVRPGILFVYNQIIIVNGDKYVTDITKSTLKSVGEILKSDTQTPQSKQIEKNKVFIVHGRDGLAKTEAARFVEKLGFEAVILHEQVSAGNTIIEKIEEHANVGFAIVLYTPCDEGGLAGAENRKFRARQNVVFEHGYMISKLGRENVCALVKGDVEIPNDISGVVYVPLDDHGAWNYTVARELRNSGYAVDLNKI
;
A
#
# COMPACT_ATOMS: atom_id res chain seq x y z
N MET A 1 1.44 -22.18 -13.46
CA MET A 1 2.91 -22.14 -13.34
C MET A 1 3.23 -21.86 -11.89
N TYR A 2 4.29 -22.43 -11.36
CA TYR A 2 4.69 -22.26 -9.95
C TYR A 2 6.03 -21.55 -9.90
N TYR A 3 6.22 -20.72 -8.87
CA TYR A 3 7.40 -19.92 -8.68
C TYR A 3 8.06 -20.25 -7.34
N HIS A 4 9.38 -20.13 -7.30
CA HIS A 4 10.18 -20.50 -6.14
C HIS A 4 11.27 -19.47 -5.93
N VAL A 5 11.44 -19.04 -4.69
CA VAL A 5 12.52 -18.11 -4.31
C VAL A 5 13.51 -18.83 -3.43
N ILE A 6 14.80 -18.61 -3.68
CA ILE A 6 15.92 -19.10 -2.89
C ILE A 6 16.73 -17.89 -2.47
N VAL A 7 16.86 -17.69 -1.17
CA VAL A 7 17.70 -16.63 -0.59
C VAL A 7 18.82 -17.28 0.21
N GLU A 8 20.07 -17.00 -0.17
CA GLU A 8 21.24 -17.39 0.61
C GLU A 8 21.69 -16.20 1.45
N THR A 9 21.89 -16.43 2.75
CA THR A 9 22.28 -15.40 3.72
C THR A 9 23.73 -15.56 4.17
N ASP A 10 24.27 -14.55 4.85
CA ASP A 10 25.60 -14.59 5.47
C ASP A 10 25.66 -15.45 6.73
N ASP A 11 24.50 -15.82 7.28
CA ASP A 11 24.42 -16.68 8.43
C ASP A 11 24.90 -18.11 8.03
N LYS A 12 25.60 -18.76 8.95
CA LYS A 12 26.14 -20.12 8.71
C LYS A 12 25.47 -21.15 9.62
N ASN A 13 25.14 -22.28 9.03
CA ASN A 13 24.64 -23.42 9.76
C ASN A 13 25.76 -24.11 10.60
N LYS A 14 25.38 -25.10 11.42
CA LYS A 14 26.34 -25.87 12.28
C LYS A 14 27.45 -26.59 11.51
N LYS A 15 27.31 -26.75 10.19
CA LYS A 15 28.30 -27.39 9.31
C LYS A 15 29.21 -26.37 8.62
N GLY A 16 28.97 -25.06 8.82
CA GLY A 16 29.76 -23.99 8.19
C GLY A 16 29.24 -23.55 6.82
N ASP A 17 28.15 -24.16 6.30
CA ASP A 17 27.54 -23.75 5.05
C ASP A 17 26.63 -22.53 5.26
N TYR A 18 26.50 -21.68 4.26
CA TYR A 18 25.58 -20.55 4.31
C TYR A 18 24.11 -21.01 4.38
N GLU A 19 23.33 -20.36 5.23
CA GLU A 19 21.93 -20.67 5.37
C GLU A 19 21.13 -20.25 4.15
N ARG A 20 20.13 -21.05 3.79
CA ARG A 20 19.21 -20.77 2.70
C ARG A 20 17.79 -20.78 3.18
N CYS A 21 17.07 -19.73 2.85
CA CYS A 21 15.63 -19.60 3.02
C CYS A 21 14.92 -19.83 1.68
N TYR A 22 13.77 -20.49 1.74
CA TYR A 22 13.02 -20.88 0.56
C TYR A 22 11.58 -20.42 0.68
N GLU A 23 11.06 -19.81 -0.39
CA GLU A 23 9.63 -19.61 -0.62
C GLU A 23 9.25 -20.48 -1.82
N LEU A 24 8.40 -21.49 -1.63
CA LEU A 24 8.21 -22.55 -2.60
C LEU A 24 6.74 -22.66 -3.04
N ASN A 25 6.53 -23.10 -4.31
CA ASN A 25 5.20 -23.33 -4.89
C ASN A 25 4.25 -22.12 -4.88
N CYS A 26 4.77 -20.90 -5.00
CA CYS A 26 3.95 -19.71 -5.17
C CYS A 26 3.25 -19.74 -6.53
N GLU A 27 1.96 -19.44 -6.57
CA GLU A 27 1.18 -19.48 -7.82
C GLU A 27 1.20 -18.16 -8.55
N ASN A 28 1.46 -17.05 -7.84
CA ASN A 28 1.48 -15.70 -8.38
C ASN A 28 2.90 -15.12 -8.37
N LEU A 29 3.39 -14.71 -9.53
CA LEU A 29 4.69 -14.07 -9.66
C LEU A 29 4.68 -12.64 -9.11
N ASP A 30 3.55 -11.94 -9.24
CA ASP A 30 3.45 -10.55 -8.80
C ASP A 30 3.61 -10.44 -7.27
N ASP A 31 3.14 -11.42 -6.49
CA ASP A 31 3.35 -11.46 -5.05
C ASP A 31 4.84 -11.59 -4.70
N ILE A 32 5.58 -12.44 -5.44
CA ILE A 32 7.04 -12.56 -5.29
C ILE A 32 7.73 -11.24 -5.66
N ILE A 33 7.29 -10.59 -6.73
CA ILE A 33 7.84 -9.31 -7.17
C ILE A 33 7.63 -8.25 -6.08
N GLU A 34 6.43 -8.08 -5.57
CA GLU A 34 6.10 -7.03 -4.60
C GLU A 34 6.71 -7.28 -3.21
N LEU A 35 6.69 -8.53 -2.73
CA LEU A 35 7.12 -8.84 -1.37
C LEU A 35 8.62 -9.13 -1.25
N ILE A 36 9.27 -9.56 -2.33
CA ILE A 36 10.66 -10.03 -2.28
C ILE A 36 11.57 -9.29 -3.26
N VAL A 37 11.23 -9.30 -4.59
CA VAL A 37 12.17 -8.86 -5.61
C VAL A 37 12.29 -7.33 -5.66
N ARG A 38 11.18 -6.60 -5.53
CA ARG A 38 11.17 -5.14 -5.49
C ARG A 38 11.88 -4.62 -4.23
N PRO A 39 11.54 -5.04 -2.99
CA PRO A 39 12.27 -4.64 -1.80
C PRO A 39 13.78 -4.98 -1.87
N TYR A 40 14.13 -6.16 -2.42
CA TYR A 40 15.53 -6.52 -2.66
C TYR A 40 16.23 -5.53 -3.60
N SER A 41 15.60 -5.18 -4.72
CA SER A 41 16.14 -4.23 -5.70
C SER A 41 16.27 -2.81 -5.16
N GLU A 42 15.44 -2.44 -4.18
CA GLU A 42 15.47 -1.17 -3.46
C GLU A 42 16.40 -1.18 -2.24
N SER A 43 17.18 -2.24 -2.03
CA SER A 43 18.05 -2.44 -0.85
C SER A 43 17.31 -2.41 0.49
N LYS A 44 16.05 -2.82 0.47
CA LYS A 44 15.18 -2.94 1.65
C LYS A 44 15.18 -4.37 2.20
N GLN A 45 14.61 -4.53 3.38
CA GLN A 45 14.34 -5.82 4.00
C GLN A 45 13.30 -6.59 3.18
N ILE A 46 13.52 -7.89 2.99
CA ILE A 46 12.59 -8.79 2.30
C ILE A 46 11.89 -9.74 3.28
N TYR A 47 10.72 -10.22 2.90
CA TYR A 47 9.95 -11.20 3.69
C TYR A 47 9.89 -12.53 2.95
N VAL A 48 10.45 -13.59 3.54
CA VAL A 48 10.53 -14.93 2.95
C VAL A 48 10.15 -15.97 4.00
N ASN A 49 9.14 -16.77 3.72
CA ASN A 49 8.69 -17.89 4.54
C ASN A 49 8.57 -17.54 6.05
N GLY A 50 7.82 -16.47 6.34
CA GLY A 50 7.56 -16.05 7.71
C GLY A 50 8.70 -15.29 8.41
N ARG A 51 9.78 -14.91 7.69
CA ARG A 51 10.95 -14.21 8.24
C ARG A 51 11.28 -12.96 7.46
N TYR A 52 11.65 -11.91 8.18
CA TYR A 52 12.26 -10.73 7.60
C TYR A 52 13.78 -10.92 7.50
N ILE A 53 14.36 -10.61 6.35
CA ILE A 53 15.79 -10.73 6.06
C ILE A 53 16.30 -9.35 5.61
N ASP A 54 17.28 -8.81 6.32
CA ASP A 54 17.89 -7.54 5.96
C ASP A 54 18.69 -7.70 4.66
N HIS A 55 18.60 -6.69 3.78
CA HIS A 55 19.25 -6.72 2.47
C HIS A 55 20.76 -6.98 2.57
N ASN A 56 21.43 -6.36 3.53
CA ASN A 56 22.89 -6.49 3.75
C ASN A 56 23.34 -7.91 4.18
N LYS A 57 22.41 -8.75 4.64
CA LYS A 57 22.65 -10.16 4.97
C LYS A 57 22.44 -11.09 3.79
N ILE A 58 21.91 -10.60 2.68
CA ILE A 58 21.58 -11.44 1.52
C ILE A 58 22.80 -11.54 0.62
N ARG A 59 23.29 -12.76 0.43
CA ARG A 59 24.39 -13.08 -0.50
C ARG A 59 23.88 -13.27 -1.93
N THR A 60 22.82 -14.06 -2.07
CA THR A 60 22.22 -14.33 -3.38
C THR A 60 20.70 -14.44 -3.24
N LEU A 61 20.00 -13.92 -4.25
CA LEU A 61 18.60 -14.12 -4.50
C LEU A 61 18.44 -14.85 -5.83
N LYS A 62 17.66 -15.93 -5.86
CA LYS A 62 17.28 -16.63 -7.10
C LYS A 62 15.77 -16.78 -7.15
N VAL A 63 15.20 -16.55 -8.32
CA VAL A 63 13.82 -16.81 -8.64
C VAL A 63 13.75 -17.88 -9.73
N LYS A 64 13.03 -18.96 -9.45
CA LYS A 64 12.87 -20.07 -10.39
C LYS A 64 11.41 -20.33 -10.66
N SER A 65 11.09 -20.95 -11.80
CA SER A 65 9.75 -21.33 -12.17
C SER A 65 9.65 -22.80 -12.54
N SER A 66 8.46 -23.39 -12.41
CA SER A 66 8.15 -24.75 -12.84
C SER A 66 6.70 -24.85 -13.34
N GLU A 67 6.43 -25.82 -14.20
CA GLU A 67 5.06 -26.09 -14.70
C GLU A 67 4.20 -26.83 -13.67
N LYS A 68 4.84 -27.54 -12.75
CA LYS A 68 4.20 -28.36 -11.70
C LYS A 68 4.73 -27.98 -10.33
N THR A 69 3.99 -28.35 -9.29
CA THR A 69 4.48 -28.21 -7.90
C THR A 69 5.76 -29.01 -7.69
N LEU A 70 6.59 -28.57 -6.74
CA LEU A 70 7.82 -29.30 -6.44
C LEU A 70 7.57 -30.74 -5.95
N ASP A 71 6.44 -31.01 -5.29
CA ASP A 71 6.06 -32.36 -4.88
C ASP A 71 5.83 -33.27 -6.07
N ALA A 72 5.06 -32.78 -7.07
CA ALA A 72 4.86 -33.53 -8.32
C ALA A 72 6.15 -33.77 -9.09
N LEU A 73 7.09 -32.81 -9.03
CA LEU A 73 8.41 -32.95 -9.66
C LEU A 73 9.31 -33.91 -8.90
N VAL A 74 9.23 -33.99 -7.57
CA VAL A 74 9.89 -34.99 -6.73
C VAL A 74 9.43 -36.38 -7.13
N ASP A 75 8.13 -36.60 -7.30
CA ASP A 75 7.58 -37.90 -7.70
C ASP A 75 8.08 -38.31 -9.11
N ILE A 76 8.11 -37.37 -10.04
CA ILE A 76 8.63 -37.60 -11.40
C ILE A 76 10.13 -37.97 -11.35
N ALA A 77 10.90 -37.21 -10.58
CA ALA A 77 12.35 -37.41 -10.44
C ALA A 77 12.64 -38.78 -9.78
N GLN A 78 11.88 -39.13 -8.73
CA GLN A 78 12.06 -40.40 -8.00
C GLN A 78 11.81 -41.59 -8.92
N ARG A 79 10.77 -41.55 -9.76
CA ARG A 79 10.47 -42.60 -10.75
C ARG A 79 11.57 -42.76 -11.82
N SER A 80 12.39 -41.75 -12.02
CA SER A 80 13.51 -41.77 -12.99
C SER A 80 14.80 -42.38 -12.42
N VAL A 81 14.85 -42.69 -11.12
CA VAL A 81 16.01 -43.32 -10.47
C VAL A 81 16.13 -44.77 -10.96
N ARG A 82 17.34 -45.15 -11.40
CA ARG A 82 17.59 -46.52 -11.86
C ARG A 82 17.45 -47.53 -10.73
N PRO A 83 16.90 -48.73 -11.01
CA PRO A 83 16.81 -49.81 -10.02
C PRO A 83 18.20 -50.10 -9.41
N GLY A 84 18.26 -50.26 -8.09
CA GLY A 84 19.50 -50.49 -7.36
C GLY A 84 20.27 -49.28 -6.87
N ILE A 85 19.82 -48.05 -7.25
CA ILE A 85 20.38 -46.80 -6.71
C ILE A 85 19.51 -46.31 -5.57
N LEU A 86 20.09 -46.20 -4.37
CA LEU A 86 19.41 -45.59 -3.21
C LEU A 86 19.65 -44.05 -3.24
N PHE A 87 18.74 -43.33 -3.88
CA PHE A 87 18.76 -41.88 -3.90
C PHE A 87 17.34 -41.35 -3.72
N VAL A 88 17.16 -40.42 -2.79
CA VAL A 88 15.85 -39.84 -2.46
C VAL A 88 15.83 -38.36 -2.87
N TYR A 89 14.96 -38.03 -3.80
CA TYR A 89 14.70 -36.64 -4.16
C TYR A 89 13.82 -35.98 -3.08
N ASN A 90 14.03 -34.68 -2.89
CA ASN A 90 13.16 -33.80 -2.12
C ASN A 90 13.02 -32.46 -2.84
N GLN A 91 12.11 -31.61 -2.39
CA GLN A 91 11.85 -30.30 -3.00
C GLN A 91 13.13 -29.45 -3.09
N ILE A 92 13.98 -29.47 -2.07
CA ILE A 92 15.23 -28.70 -2.02
C ILE A 92 16.22 -29.15 -3.10
N ILE A 93 16.33 -30.46 -3.35
CA ILE A 93 17.17 -31.00 -4.42
C ILE A 93 16.63 -30.55 -5.78
N ILE A 94 15.31 -30.63 -5.98
CA ILE A 94 14.65 -30.24 -7.23
C ILE A 94 14.86 -28.75 -7.49
N VAL A 95 14.57 -27.88 -6.53
CA VAL A 95 14.60 -26.42 -6.71
C VAL A 95 16.05 -25.89 -6.86
N ASN A 96 17.04 -26.52 -6.23
CA ASN A 96 18.43 -26.15 -6.40
C ASN A 96 19.05 -26.66 -7.72
N GLY A 97 18.47 -27.70 -8.33
CA GLY A 97 18.87 -28.17 -9.66
C GLY A 97 18.27 -27.32 -10.79
N ASP A 98 18.69 -27.64 -12.04
CA ASP A 98 18.19 -26.94 -13.24
C ASP A 98 17.43 -27.89 -14.19
N LYS A 99 17.26 -29.15 -13.78
CA LYS A 99 16.63 -30.17 -14.66
C LYS A 99 15.10 -30.00 -14.77
N TYR A 100 14.45 -29.59 -13.69
CA TYR A 100 12.99 -29.56 -13.56
C TYR A 100 12.43 -28.15 -13.33
N VAL A 101 13.32 -27.18 -13.13
CA VAL A 101 12.97 -25.79 -12.86
C VAL A 101 13.81 -24.88 -13.74
N THR A 102 13.25 -23.74 -14.11
CA THR A 102 13.93 -22.73 -14.95
C THR A 102 14.32 -21.55 -14.10
N ASP A 103 15.56 -21.09 -14.18
CA ASP A 103 16.02 -19.86 -13.53
C ASP A 103 15.51 -18.64 -14.30
N ILE A 104 14.64 -17.87 -13.66
CA ILE A 104 14.06 -16.63 -14.22
C ILE A 104 14.57 -15.39 -13.46
N THR A 105 15.61 -15.50 -12.64
CA THR A 105 16.12 -14.42 -11.79
C THR A 105 16.45 -13.17 -12.61
N LYS A 106 17.20 -13.33 -13.70
CA LYS A 106 17.61 -12.17 -14.52
C LYS A 106 16.44 -11.45 -15.17
N SER A 107 15.47 -12.20 -15.72
CA SER A 107 14.29 -11.60 -16.34
C SER A 107 13.41 -10.88 -15.30
N THR A 108 13.23 -11.48 -14.14
CA THR A 108 12.44 -10.89 -13.05
C THR A 108 13.11 -9.65 -12.47
N LEU A 109 14.41 -9.67 -12.21
CA LEU A 109 15.16 -8.49 -11.76
C LEU A 109 15.19 -7.38 -12.83
N LYS A 110 15.26 -7.75 -14.11
CA LYS A 110 15.23 -6.80 -15.21
C LYS A 110 13.88 -6.12 -15.32
N SER A 111 12.77 -6.87 -15.26
CA SER A 111 11.42 -6.28 -15.29
C SER A 111 11.18 -5.35 -14.11
N VAL A 112 11.60 -5.71 -12.90
CA VAL A 112 11.57 -4.82 -11.74
C VAL A 112 12.48 -3.62 -11.92
N GLY A 113 13.69 -3.80 -12.45
CA GLY A 113 14.62 -2.71 -12.77
C GLY A 113 14.10 -1.77 -13.87
N GLU A 114 13.31 -2.27 -14.82
CA GLU A 114 12.61 -1.44 -15.82
C GLU A 114 11.41 -0.71 -15.17
N ILE A 115 10.67 -1.36 -14.29
CA ILE A 115 9.62 -0.73 -13.47
C ILE A 115 10.25 0.33 -12.56
N LEU A 116 11.31 0.04 -11.84
CA LEU A 116 12.01 1.01 -10.99
C LEU A 116 12.67 2.14 -11.79
N LYS A 117 13.11 1.89 -13.02
CA LYS A 117 13.61 2.93 -13.94
C LYS A 117 12.47 3.74 -14.57
N SER A 118 11.31 3.14 -14.80
CA SER A 118 10.08 3.85 -15.15
C SER A 118 9.50 4.59 -13.94
N ASP A 119 9.73 4.10 -12.74
CA ASP A 119 9.43 4.78 -11.48
C ASP A 119 10.50 5.82 -11.10
N THR A 120 11.77 5.72 -11.60
CA THR A 120 12.86 6.71 -11.46
C THR A 120 13.05 7.62 -12.67
N GLN A 121 12.68 7.23 -13.87
CA GLN A 121 12.10 8.18 -14.79
C GLN A 121 10.77 8.47 -14.12
N THR A 122 10.79 9.47 -13.27
CA THR A 122 9.61 10.12 -12.69
C THR A 122 8.43 9.71 -13.54
N PRO A 123 7.40 9.00 -13.03
CA PRO A 123 6.15 9.01 -13.73
C PRO A 123 6.04 10.47 -14.04
N GLN A 124 6.02 10.86 -15.35
CA GLN A 124 5.80 12.25 -15.66
C GLN A 124 4.80 12.64 -14.62
N SER A 125 5.28 13.31 -13.60
CA SER A 125 4.50 13.57 -12.42
C SER A 125 3.26 14.12 -13.06
N LYS A 126 2.18 13.34 -13.09
CA LYS A 126 0.90 13.97 -13.39
C LYS A 126 0.97 15.07 -12.40
N GLN A 127 1.37 16.26 -12.87
CA GLN A 127 1.79 17.36 -12.00
C GLN A 127 0.70 17.38 -11.00
N ILE A 128 1.04 17.04 -9.73
CA ILE A 128 0.03 16.96 -8.66
C ILE A 128 -0.68 18.27 -8.82
N GLU A 129 -1.91 18.21 -9.35
CA GLU A 129 -2.63 19.41 -9.73
C GLU A 129 -2.98 20.08 -8.42
N LYS A 130 -2.07 20.94 -7.93
CA LYS A 130 -2.28 21.76 -6.72
C LYS A 130 -3.38 22.81 -6.92
N ASN A 131 -4.32 22.50 -7.81
CA ASN A 131 -5.58 23.19 -8.05
C ASN A 131 -6.79 22.36 -7.60
N LYS A 132 -6.59 21.10 -7.15
CA LYS A 132 -7.64 20.18 -6.71
C LYS A 132 -7.42 19.75 -5.28
N VAL A 133 -8.51 19.70 -4.51
CA VAL A 133 -8.54 19.24 -3.12
C VAL A 133 -9.59 18.13 -2.98
N PHE A 134 -9.18 16.98 -2.47
CA PHE A 134 -10.09 15.85 -2.27
C PHE A 134 -10.88 16.02 -0.98
N ILE A 135 -12.20 15.78 -1.01
CA ILE A 135 -13.08 15.86 0.16
C ILE A 135 -13.65 14.48 0.47
N VAL A 136 -13.18 13.90 1.58
CA VAL A 136 -13.72 12.68 2.16
C VAL A 136 -14.85 13.04 3.11
N HIS A 137 -16.03 12.46 2.93
CA HIS A 137 -17.20 12.79 3.74
C HIS A 137 -18.11 11.61 4.05
N GLY A 138 -18.86 11.71 5.15
CA GLY A 138 -19.90 10.78 5.54
C GLY A 138 -21.29 11.19 4.99
N ARG A 139 -22.29 11.20 5.88
CA ARG A 139 -23.69 11.49 5.54
C ARG A 139 -24.09 12.97 5.74
N ASP A 140 -23.23 13.77 6.38
CA ASP A 140 -23.50 15.19 6.63
C ASP A 140 -23.28 16.00 5.33
N GLY A 141 -24.38 16.24 4.61
CA GLY A 141 -24.39 16.99 3.38
C GLY A 141 -24.07 18.48 3.57
N LEU A 142 -24.38 19.06 4.75
CA LEU A 142 -24.06 20.45 5.04
C LEU A 142 -22.56 20.65 5.20
N ALA A 143 -21.91 19.86 6.06
CA ALA A 143 -20.47 19.89 6.28
C ALA A 143 -19.69 19.68 4.95
N LYS A 144 -20.16 18.72 4.11
CA LYS A 144 -19.62 18.50 2.78
C LYS A 144 -19.68 19.77 1.92
N THR A 145 -20.87 20.38 1.87
CA THR A 145 -21.10 21.56 1.03
C THR A 145 -20.29 22.76 1.52
N GLU A 146 -20.17 22.96 2.82
CA GLU A 146 -19.38 24.05 3.42
C GLU A 146 -17.90 23.88 3.09
N ALA A 147 -17.35 22.67 3.26
CA ALA A 147 -15.95 22.39 2.91
C ALA A 147 -15.69 22.58 1.40
N ALA A 148 -16.59 22.11 0.53
CA ALA A 148 -16.46 22.28 -0.91
C ALA A 148 -16.48 23.76 -1.33
N ARG A 149 -17.46 24.51 -0.85
CA ARG A 149 -17.59 25.95 -1.12
C ARG A 149 -16.38 26.75 -0.62
N PHE A 150 -15.81 26.36 0.51
CA PHE A 150 -14.59 26.99 1.01
C PHE A 150 -13.41 26.73 0.07
N VAL A 151 -13.19 25.49 -0.38
CA VAL A 151 -12.16 25.13 -1.35
C VAL A 151 -12.32 25.91 -2.66
N GLU A 152 -13.56 25.98 -3.17
CA GLU A 152 -13.91 26.74 -4.38
C GLU A 152 -13.70 28.25 -4.21
N LYS A 153 -14.05 28.82 -3.04
CA LYS A 153 -13.79 30.23 -2.71
C LYS A 153 -12.32 30.60 -2.75
N LEU A 154 -11.43 29.66 -2.37
CA LEU A 154 -9.99 29.82 -2.50
C LEU A 154 -9.50 29.71 -3.94
N GLY A 155 -10.33 29.26 -4.89
CA GLY A 155 -10.01 29.12 -6.31
C GLY A 155 -9.53 27.72 -6.70
N PHE A 156 -9.78 26.70 -5.88
CA PHE A 156 -9.43 25.31 -6.15
C PHE A 156 -10.69 24.48 -6.48
N GLU A 157 -10.49 23.38 -7.19
CA GLU A 157 -11.54 22.41 -7.50
C GLU A 157 -11.75 21.46 -6.31
N ALA A 158 -12.98 21.35 -5.80
CA ALA A 158 -13.35 20.39 -4.78
C ALA A 158 -13.71 19.04 -5.45
N VAL A 159 -12.93 17.99 -5.20
CA VAL A 159 -13.16 16.64 -5.72
C VAL A 159 -13.92 15.82 -4.70
N ILE A 160 -15.16 15.44 -5.01
CA ILE A 160 -16.06 14.67 -4.12
C ILE A 160 -16.39 13.33 -4.79
N LEU A 161 -16.05 12.22 -4.13
CA LEU A 161 -16.12 10.89 -4.74
C LEU A 161 -17.55 10.46 -5.13
N HIS A 162 -18.54 10.81 -4.32
CA HIS A 162 -19.95 10.45 -4.56
C HIS A 162 -20.59 11.18 -5.76
N GLU A 163 -20.01 12.27 -6.20
CA GLU A 163 -20.47 13.07 -7.34
C GLU A 163 -19.87 12.60 -8.66
N GLN A 164 -18.89 11.68 -8.61
CA GLN A 164 -18.26 11.11 -9.79
C GLN A 164 -19.02 9.89 -10.32
N VAL A 165 -19.12 9.77 -11.64
CA VAL A 165 -19.86 8.69 -12.32
C VAL A 165 -19.30 7.32 -11.96
N SER A 166 -20.18 6.42 -11.49
CA SER A 166 -19.80 5.06 -11.12
C SER A 166 -19.77 4.16 -12.36
N ALA A 167 -18.72 4.20 -13.15
CA ALA A 167 -18.56 3.34 -14.34
C ALA A 167 -18.33 1.84 -14.00
N GLY A 168 -18.90 1.34 -12.89
CA GLY A 168 -18.71 -0.03 -12.41
C GLY A 168 -17.48 -0.22 -11.51
N ASN A 169 -16.72 0.84 -11.25
CA ASN A 169 -15.50 0.80 -10.46
C ASN A 169 -15.79 0.61 -8.96
N THR A 170 -14.90 -0.10 -8.28
CA THR A 170 -14.89 -0.19 -6.81
C THR A 170 -14.56 1.17 -6.17
N ILE A 171 -14.80 1.32 -4.87
CA ILE A 171 -14.44 2.56 -4.14
C ILE A 171 -12.94 2.86 -4.26
N ILE A 172 -12.09 1.83 -4.20
CA ILE A 172 -10.63 1.97 -4.31
C ILE A 172 -10.24 2.49 -5.70
N GLU A 173 -10.75 1.88 -6.76
CA GLU A 173 -10.48 2.32 -8.14
C GLU A 173 -10.93 3.75 -8.40
N LYS A 174 -12.07 4.16 -7.86
CA LYS A 174 -12.54 5.55 -7.93
C LYS A 174 -11.62 6.52 -7.18
N ILE A 175 -11.17 6.13 -5.98
CA ILE A 175 -10.21 6.94 -5.22
C ILE A 175 -8.91 7.06 -6.02
N GLU A 176 -8.41 5.99 -6.64
CA GLU A 176 -7.19 5.99 -7.45
C GLU A 176 -7.31 6.87 -8.69
N GLU A 177 -8.43 6.80 -9.39
CA GLU A 177 -8.70 7.57 -10.59
C GLU A 177 -8.78 9.08 -10.29
N HIS A 178 -9.41 9.46 -9.18
CA HIS A 178 -9.65 10.86 -8.83
C HIS A 178 -8.67 11.45 -7.81
N ALA A 179 -7.81 10.64 -7.19
CA ALA A 179 -6.86 11.11 -6.18
C ALA A 179 -5.53 11.64 -6.77
N ASN A 180 -5.54 12.19 -8.00
CA ASN A 180 -4.44 13.00 -8.52
C ASN A 180 -4.54 14.43 -7.94
N VAL A 181 -4.57 14.52 -6.62
CA VAL A 181 -4.70 15.75 -5.84
C VAL A 181 -3.50 15.89 -4.91
N GLY A 182 -3.15 17.10 -4.54
CA GLY A 182 -2.05 17.36 -3.62
C GLY A 182 -2.47 17.47 -2.16
N PHE A 183 -3.79 17.50 -1.85
CA PHE A 183 -4.30 17.67 -0.50
C PHE A 183 -5.67 17.01 -0.33
N ALA A 184 -5.96 16.51 0.88
CA ALA A 184 -7.26 15.97 1.23
C ALA A 184 -7.82 16.59 2.53
N ILE A 185 -9.12 16.90 2.52
CA ILE A 185 -9.91 17.28 3.69
C ILE A 185 -10.81 16.10 4.05
N VAL A 186 -10.75 15.65 5.29
CA VAL A 186 -11.53 14.51 5.79
C VAL A 186 -12.54 14.99 6.84
N LEU A 187 -13.83 14.76 6.59
CA LEU A 187 -14.91 15.25 7.45
C LEU A 187 -15.32 14.17 8.47
N TYR A 188 -14.94 14.36 9.71
CA TYR A 188 -15.39 13.58 10.86
C TYR A 188 -16.68 14.18 11.41
N THR A 189 -17.81 13.63 11.01
CA THR A 189 -19.14 14.06 11.46
C THR A 189 -19.87 12.90 12.16
N PRO A 190 -20.83 13.15 13.08
CA PRO A 190 -21.48 12.12 13.87
C PRO A 190 -22.47 11.31 13.00
N CYS A 191 -21.95 10.43 12.15
CA CYS A 191 -22.71 9.63 11.20
C CYS A 191 -23.15 8.28 11.75
N ASP A 192 -22.32 7.67 12.58
CA ASP A 192 -22.52 6.34 13.15
C ASP A 192 -22.26 6.38 14.66
N GLU A 193 -22.76 5.39 15.40
CA GLU A 193 -22.47 5.16 16.82
C GLU A 193 -21.69 3.86 17.00
N GLY A 194 -20.75 3.83 17.92
CA GLY A 194 -19.96 2.64 18.20
C GLY A 194 -19.39 2.62 19.61
N GLY A 195 -18.89 1.46 20.02
CA GLY A 195 -18.31 1.21 21.33
C GLY A 195 -17.75 -0.21 21.40
N LEU A 196 -17.19 -0.57 22.56
CA LEU A 196 -16.80 -1.95 22.82
C LEU A 196 -18.03 -2.87 22.78
N ALA A 197 -17.85 -4.11 22.32
CA ALA A 197 -18.93 -5.09 22.31
C ALA A 197 -19.45 -5.29 23.75
N GLY A 198 -20.76 -5.15 23.94
CA GLY A 198 -21.42 -5.25 25.25
C GLY A 198 -21.37 -3.99 26.11
N ALA A 199 -20.74 -2.90 25.69
CA ALA A 199 -20.80 -1.63 26.42
C ALA A 199 -22.14 -0.91 26.15
N GLU A 200 -22.73 -0.35 27.21
CA GLU A 200 -23.97 0.46 27.10
C GLU A 200 -23.69 1.86 26.52
N ASN A 201 -22.52 2.41 26.82
CA ASN A 201 -22.11 3.74 26.37
C ASN A 201 -21.53 3.68 24.95
N ARG A 202 -22.30 4.16 23.98
CA ARG A 202 -21.84 4.35 22.60
C ARG A 202 -21.41 5.80 22.40
N LYS A 203 -20.38 5.97 21.54
CA LYS A 203 -19.90 7.29 21.12
C LYS A 203 -20.26 7.52 19.67
N PHE A 204 -20.47 8.77 19.30
CA PHE A 204 -20.56 9.14 17.91
C PHE A 204 -19.23 8.91 17.20
N ARG A 205 -19.30 8.41 15.97
CA ARG A 205 -18.16 8.11 15.12
C ARG A 205 -18.41 8.60 13.71
N ALA A 206 -17.33 8.91 13.01
CA ALA A 206 -17.40 9.04 11.57
C ALA A 206 -17.81 7.70 10.94
N ARG A 207 -18.42 7.76 9.76
CA ARG A 207 -18.74 6.56 8.97
C ARG A 207 -17.47 5.73 8.74
N GLN A 208 -17.59 4.39 8.82
CA GLN A 208 -16.43 3.49 8.65
C GLN A 208 -15.66 3.73 7.36
N ASN A 209 -16.37 4.02 6.25
CA ASN A 209 -15.71 4.34 4.98
C ASN A 209 -14.85 5.60 5.08
N VAL A 210 -15.27 6.62 5.81
CA VAL A 210 -14.49 7.86 6.03
C VAL A 210 -13.16 7.54 6.73
N VAL A 211 -13.20 6.66 7.73
CA VAL A 211 -11.97 6.25 8.45
C VAL A 211 -11.04 5.46 7.53
N PHE A 212 -11.59 4.55 6.71
CA PHE A 212 -10.83 3.81 5.71
C PHE A 212 -10.19 4.74 4.67
N GLU A 213 -10.99 5.65 4.09
CA GLU A 213 -10.54 6.63 3.09
C GLU A 213 -9.49 7.57 3.68
N HIS A 214 -9.62 7.96 4.96
CA HIS A 214 -8.62 8.76 5.67
C HIS A 214 -7.26 8.05 5.71
N GLY A 215 -7.23 6.79 6.14
CA GLY A 215 -6.00 5.98 6.16
C GLY A 215 -5.38 5.84 4.77
N TYR A 216 -6.20 5.65 3.75
CA TYR A 216 -5.76 5.59 2.36
C TYR A 216 -5.14 6.92 1.89
N MET A 217 -5.77 8.07 2.19
CA MET A 217 -5.25 9.40 1.82
C MET A 217 -3.93 9.70 2.52
N ILE A 218 -3.78 9.33 3.80
CA ILE A 218 -2.51 9.46 4.53
C ILE A 218 -1.40 8.67 3.84
N SER A 219 -1.69 7.42 3.43
CA SER A 219 -0.72 6.57 2.74
C SER A 219 -0.32 7.14 1.38
N LYS A 220 -1.26 7.74 0.66
CA LYS A 220 -1.07 8.23 -0.70
C LYS A 220 -0.42 9.61 -0.78
N LEU A 221 -0.86 10.53 0.07
CA LEU A 221 -0.46 11.94 0.02
C LEU A 221 0.62 12.31 1.04
N GLY A 222 0.84 11.49 2.06
CA GLY A 222 1.56 11.86 3.27
C GLY A 222 0.64 12.56 4.27
N ARG A 223 0.92 12.38 5.57
CA ARG A 223 0.08 12.91 6.66
C ARG A 223 0.04 14.44 6.70
N GLU A 224 1.09 15.09 6.22
CA GLU A 224 1.23 16.55 6.11
C GLU A 224 0.29 17.18 5.07
N ASN A 225 -0.24 16.37 4.17
CA ASN A 225 -1.15 16.80 3.10
C ASN A 225 -2.60 16.34 3.36
N VAL A 226 -2.92 15.96 4.60
CA VAL A 226 -4.26 15.54 5.00
C VAL A 226 -4.69 16.31 6.25
N CYS A 227 -5.84 16.96 6.19
CA CYS A 227 -6.45 17.69 7.30
C CYS A 227 -7.81 17.10 7.63
N ALA A 228 -8.06 16.76 8.89
CA ALA A 228 -9.34 16.26 9.37
C ALA A 228 -10.15 17.35 10.05
N LEU A 229 -11.37 17.61 9.58
CA LEU A 229 -12.36 18.52 10.21
C LEU A 229 -13.30 17.71 11.07
N VAL A 230 -13.39 18.03 12.35
CA VAL A 230 -14.17 17.29 13.35
C VAL A 230 -15.38 18.12 13.81
N LYS A 231 -16.58 17.63 13.57
CA LYS A 231 -17.84 18.29 13.98
C LYS A 231 -18.37 17.67 15.26
N GLY A 232 -18.44 18.48 16.32
CA GLY A 232 -18.97 18.04 17.61
C GLY A 232 -18.07 17.03 18.33
N ASP A 233 -18.68 16.23 19.22
CA ASP A 233 -17.98 15.20 20.00
C ASP A 233 -18.01 13.86 19.24
N VAL A 234 -17.04 13.67 18.34
CA VAL A 234 -16.87 12.46 17.53
C VAL A 234 -15.60 11.76 17.97
N GLU A 235 -15.70 10.46 18.23
CA GLU A 235 -14.51 9.63 18.52
C GLU A 235 -13.60 9.56 17.29
N ILE A 236 -12.36 9.96 17.47
CA ILE A 236 -11.31 9.92 16.45
C ILE A 236 -10.32 8.78 16.73
N PRO A 237 -9.73 8.17 15.70
CA PRO A 237 -8.69 7.15 15.89
C PRO A 237 -7.46 7.75 16.58
N ASN A 238 -7.05 7.15 17.72
CA ASN A 238 -5.94 7.65 18.53
C ASN A 238 -4.55 7.40 17.93
N ASP A 239 -4.44 6.40 17.05
CA ASP A 239 -3.15 5.94 16.51
C ASP A 239 -2.70 6.68 15.23
N ILE A 240 -3.49 7.67 14.78
CA ILE A 240 -3.13 8.51 13.62
C ILE A 240 -2.41 9.77 14.11
N SER A 241 -1.19 9.62 14.60
CA SER A 241 -0.36 10.74 15.01
C SER A 241 0.18 11.55 13.83
N GLY A 242 0.24 12.87 13.97
CA GLY A 242 0.81 13.79 12.96
C GLY A 242 -0.17 14.24 11.88
N VAL A 243 -1.45 13.89 11.97
CA VAL A 243 -2.53 14.52 11.20
C VAL A 243 -3.08 15.71 11.97
N VAL A 244 -3.39 16.78 11.27
CA VAL A 244 -4.02 17.98 11.85
C VAL A 244 -5.51 17.75 11.98
N TYR A 245 -6.01 17.70 13.23
CA TYR A 245 -7.44 17.68 13.53
C TYR A 245 -7.91 19.09 13.89
N VAL A 246 -8.90 19.59 13.16
CA VAL A 246 -9.44 20.95 13.31
C VAL A 246 -10.92 20.86 13.64
N PRO A 247 -11.40 21.54 14.70
CA PRO A 247 -12.82 21.63 14.98
C PRO A 247 -13.56 22.29 13.80
N LEU A 248 -14.58 21.63 13.26
CA LEU A 248 -15.51 22.22 12.29
C LEU A 248 -16.56 23.00 13.06
N ASP A 249 -16.25 24.26 13.35
CA ASP A 249 -17.11 25.18 14.10
C ASP A 249 -18.02 26.00 13.19
N ASP A 250 -19.16 26.44 13.73
CA ASP A 250 -20.14 27.22 12.99
C ASP A 250 -19.69 28.68 12.70
N HIS A 251 -18.60 29.12 13.33
CA HIS A 251 -18.05 30.47 13.15
C HIS A 251 -17.00 30.56 12.06
N GLY A 252 -16.62 29.42 11.48
CA GLY A 252 -15.68 29.36 10.36
C GLY A 252 -14.21 29.55 10.74
N ALA A 253 -13.82 29.40 12.03
CA ALA A 253 -12.42 29.52 12.43
C ALA A 253 -11.53 28.46 11.78
N TRP A 254 -12.09 27.30 11.42
CA TRP A 254 -11.41 26.25 10.69
C TRP A 254 -10.91 26.69 9.30
N ASN A 255 -11.56 27.67 8.66
CA ASN A 255 -11.20 28.18 7.33
C ASN A 255 -9.73 28.63 7.28
N TYR A 256 -9.33 29.42 8.28
CA TYR A 256 -7.95 29.92 8.34
C TYR A 256 -6.94 28.79 8.54
N THR A 257 -7.27 27.82 9.39
CA THR A 257 -6.38 26.68 9.64
C THR A 257 -6.20 25.83 8.38
N VAL A 258 -7.30 25.49 7.70
CA VAL A 258 -7.23 24.70 6.44
C VAL A 258 -6.49 25.46 5.34
N ALA A 259 -6.71 26.76 5.21
CA ALA A 259 -6.01 27.60 4.24
C ALA A 259 -4.49 27.60 4.50
N ARG A 260 -4.08 27.65 5.76
CA ARG A 260 -2.67 27.57 6.15
C ARG A 260 -2.08 26.20 5.81
N GLU A 261 -2.78 25.10 6.09
CA GLU A 261 -2.31 23.76 5.76
C GLU A 261 -2.22 23.54 4.24
N LEU A 262 -3.20 24.02 3.45
CA LEU A 262 -3.11 24.04 1.99
C LEU A 262 -1.87 24.79 1.51
N ARG A 263 -1.59 25.97 2.10
CA ARG A 263 -0.39 26.75 1.76
C ARG A 263 0.90 26.02 2.12
N ASN A 264 0.96 25.36 3.27
CA ASN A 264 2.10 24.53 3.69
C ASN A 264 2.34 23.39 2.70
N SER A 265 1.27 22.82 2.16
CA SER A 265 1.31 21.78 1.12
C SER A 265 1.63 22.33 -0.29
N GLY A 266 1.92 23.65 -0.39
CA GLY A 266 2.36 24.32 -1.62
C GLY A 266 1.25 24.72 -2.58
N TYR A 267 0.00 24.86 -2.11
CA TYR A 267 -1.08 25.50 -2.87
C TYR A 267 -0.94 27.03 -2.85
N ALA A 268 -1.30 27.67 -3.95
CA ALA A 268 -1.25 29.15 -4.09
C ALA A 268 -2.48 29.79 -3.40
N VAL A 269 -2.52 29.75 -2.07
CA VAL A 269 -3.63 30.26 -1.27
C VAL A 269 -3.49 31.77 -1.06
N ASP A 270 -4.53 32.52 -1.47
CA ASP A 270 -4.71 33.93 -1.12
C ASP A 270 -5.54 34.04 0.18
N LEU A 271 -4.87 34.38 1.27
CA LEU A 271 -5.51 34.49 2.60
C LEU A 271 -6.51 35.66 2.69
N ASN A 272 -6.52 36.61 1.75
CA ASN A 272 -7.51 37.68 1.70
C ASN A 272 -8.89 37.19 1.23
N LYS A 273 -8.98 35.96 0.75
CA LYS A 273 -10.24 35.33 0.34
C LYS A 273 -10.93 34.53 1.46
N ILE A 274 -10.41 34.53 2.66
CA ILE A 274 -10.97 33.77 3.82
C ILE A 274 -12.11 34.52 4.47
#